data_9e4ac5a9cd69189552a77486e4b8ec12
#
_entry.id   9e4ac5a9cd69189552a77486e4b8ec12
#
_cell.length_a   1.000
_cell.length_b   1.000
_cell.length_c   1.000
_cell.angle_alpha   90.00
_cell.angle_beta   90.00
_cell.angle_gamma   90.00
#
_symmetry.space_group_name_H-M   'P 1'
#
loop_
_entity.id
_entity.type
_entity.pdbx_description
1 polymer ?
#
loop_
_entity_poly.entity_id
_entity_poly.type
_entity_poly.pdbx_seq_one_letter_code
_entity_poly.pdbx_strand_id
1 'polypeptide(L)'
;LWQMLLTHLWLSGLALLASVAIAVPAAVLFARRQRAAEAVLQFTNVLQTIPSLALLGLLIPFVGIGSPPVLIALTLYALLPIFQNTYLGLTQIDQSIQDAYTAFGLSRWQSLWRIELPMALPAMISGIRTAAVLIVGTATLATLIGAGGLGNLILLGIDRNNITMTFTG
;
A
#
# COMPACT_ATOMS: atom_id res chain seq x y z
N LEU A 1 23.18 -12.95 1.71
CA LEU A 1 21.80 -13.31 1.35
C LEU A 1 20.83 -13.02 2.49
N TRP A 2 21.06 -13.58 3.71
CA TRP A 2 20.15 -13.44 4.84
C TRP A 2 19.89 -11.98 5.25
N GLN A 3 20.93 -11.16 5.33
CA GLN A 3 20.80 -9.73 5.64
C GLN A 3 20.03 -8.97 4.55
N MET A 4 20.25 -9.27 3.28
CA MET A 4 19.54 -8.66 2.16
C MET A 4 18.04 -9.00 2.21
N LEU A 5 17.71 -10.26 2.51
CA LEU A 5 16.33 -10.70 2.70
C LEU A 5 15.66 -9.98 3.88
N LEU A 6 16.33 -9.91 5.02
CA LEU A 6 15.81 -9.21 6.20
C LEU A 6 15.57 -7.73 5.92
N THR A 7 16.52 -7.04 5.26
CA THR A 7 16.37 -5.63 4.89
C THR A 7 15.18 -5.46 3.94
N HIS A 8 15.03 -6.35 2.95
CA HIS A 8 13.93 -6.29 1.99
C HIS A 8 12.57 -6.47 2.66
N LEU A 9 12.44 -7.48 3.53
CA LEU A 9 11.22 -7.75 4.28
C LEU A 9 10.91 -6.64 5.29
N TRP A 10 11.94 -6.07 5.93
CA TRP A 10 11.79 -4.96 6.86
C TRP A 10 11.24 -3.71 6.16
N LEU A 11 11.85 -3.30 5.04
CA LEU A 11 11.40 -2.14 4.26
C LEU A 11 9.97 -2.36 3.74
N SER A 12 9.71 -3.53 3.18
CA SER A 12 8.39 -3.89 2.65
C SER A 12 7.32 -3.93 3.75
N GLY A 13 7.64 -4.58 4.87
CA GLY A 13 6.72 -4.71 6.00
C GLY A 13 6.39 -3.37 6.64
N LEU A 14 7.41 -2.52 6.87
CA LEU A 14 7.21 -1.20 7.45
C LEU A 14 6.39 -0.29 6.54
N ALA A 15 6.68 -0.29 5.23
CA ALA A 15 5.90 0.47 4.25
C ALA A 15 4.44 -0.02 4.19
N LEU A 16 4.21 -1.34 4.22
CA LEU A 16 2.87 -1.91 4.23
C LEU A 16 2.09 -1.50 5.49
N LEU A 17 2.70 -1.60 6.66
CA LEU A 17 2.08 -1.18 7.93
C LEU A 17 1.73 0.31 7.92
N ALA A 18 2.64 1.16 7.46
CA ALA A 18 2.39 2.59 7.32
C ALA A 18 1.22 2.87 6.37
N SER A 19 1.19 2.18 5.22
CA SER A 19 0.12 2.34 4.24
C SER A 19 -1.24 1.91 4.78
N VAL A 20 -1.31 0.78 5.49
CA VAL A 20 -2.54 0.30 6.15
C VAL A 20 -3.00 1.30 7.21
N ALA A 21 -2.08 1.79 8.05
CA ALA A 21 -2.36 2.76 9.11
C ALA A 21 -2.88 4.11 8.59
N ILE A 22 -2.55 4.47 7.34
CA ILE A 22 -3.02 5.71 6.70
C ILE A 22 -4.28 5.44 5.88
N ALA A 23 -4.25 4.45 4.99
CA ALA A 23 -5.29 4.24 3.98
C ALA A 23 -6.59 3.70 4.58
N VAL A 24 -6.53 2.77 5.55
CA VAL A 24 -7.74 2.20 6.15
C VAL A 24 -8.53 3.24 6.94
N PRO A 25 -7.94 4.01 7.89
CA PRO A 25 -8.66 5.08 8.56
C PRO A 25 -9.16 6.16 7.61
N ALA A 26 -8.38 6.52 6.59
CA ALA A 26 -8.82 7.49 5.58
C ALA A 26 -10.05 6.99 4.81
N ALA A 27 -10.06 5.72 4.39
CA ALA A 27 -11.20 5.13 3.69
C ALA A 27 -12.46 5.09 4.57
N VAL A 28 -12.32 4.73 5.85
CA VAL A 28 -13.42 4.76 6.83
C VAL A 28 -13.95 6.19 7.01
N LEU A 29 -13.06 7.16 7.15
CA LEU A 29 -13.43 8.58 7.34
C LEU A 29 -14.18 9.14 6.13
N PHE A 30 -13.74 8.76 4.93
CA PHE A 30 -14.30 9.27 3.68
C PHE A 30 -15.37 8.37 3.06
N ALA A 31 -15.68 7.20 3.65
CA ALA A 31 -16.71 6.28 3.13
C ALA A 31 -18.07 6.96 2.91
N ARG A 32 -18.40 7.96 3.72
CA ARG A 32 -19.66 8.73 3.63
C ARG A 32 -19.50 10.10 2.97
N ARG A 33 -18.33 10.42 2.42
CA ARG A 33 -18.00 11.70 1.77
C ARG A 33 -17.47 11.45 0.37
N GLN A 34 -18.37 11.10 -0.54
CA GLN A 34 -18.02 10.70 -1.90
C GLN A 34 -17.02 11.64 -2.58
N ARG A 35 -17.23 12.95 -2.55
CA ARG A 35 -16.31 13.92 -3.18
C ARG A 35 -14.90 13.86 -2.59
N ALA A 36 -14.78 13.67 -1.29
CA ALA A 36 -13.48 13.56 -0.64
C ALA A 36 -12.79 12.23 -0.99
N ALA A 37 -13.55 11.13 -1.02
CA ALA A 37 -13.05 9.83 -1.43
C ALA A 37 -12.58 9.85 -2.89
N GLU A 38 -13.34 10.44 -3.79
CA GLU A 38 -12.97 10.62 -5.20
C GLU A 38 -11.68 11.45 -5.35
N ALA A 39 -11.52 12.52 -4.57
CA ALA A 39 -10.30 13.32 -4.58
C ALA A 39 -9.07 12.51 -4.14
N VAL A 40 -9.20 11.68 -3.09
CA VAL A 40 -8.12 10.78 -2.63
C VAL A 40 -7.81 9.73 -3.70
N LEU A 41 -8.83 9.13 -4.31
CA LEU A 41 -8.64 8.16 -5.39
C LEU A 41 -7.93 8.79 -6.60
N GLN A 42 -8.34 9.98 -7.02
CA GLN A 42 -7.68 10.69 -8.12
C GLN A 42 -6.22 11.02 -7.78
N PHE A 43 -5.97 11.54 -6.59
CA PHE A 43 -4.60 11.86 -6.14
C PHE A 43 -3.71 10.61 -6.13
N THR A 44 -4.18 9.52 -5.54
CA THR A 44 -3.40 8.27 -5.46
C THR A 44 -3.25 7.60 -6.82
N ASN A 45 -4.23 7.72 -7.72
CA ASN A 45 -4.10 7.28 -9.12
C ASN A 45 -3.00 8.07 -9.85
N VAL A 46 -2.99 9.40 -9.73
CA VAL A 46 -1.94 10.24 -10.33
C VAL A 46 -0.55 9.85 -9.79
N LEU A 47 -0.42 9.60 -8.49
CA LEU A 47 0.84 9.14 -7.90
C LEU A 47 1.34 7.83 -8.54
N GLN A 48 0.45 6.89 -8.86
CA GLN A 48 0.84 5.63 -9.49
C GLN A 48 1.25 5.78 -10.97
N THR A 49 0.93 6.90 -11.63
CA THR A 49 1.43 7.16 -12.99
C THR A 49 2.90 7.58 -13.00
N ILE A 50 3.43 8.06 -11.87
CA ILE A 50 4.83 8.44 -11.76
C ILE A 50 5.68 7.14 -11.74
N PRO A 51 6.68 7.00 -12.62
CA PRO A 51 7.58 5.85 -12.54
C PRO A 51 8.27 5.78 -11.18
N SER A 52 8.38 4.57 -10.59
CA SER A 52 8.93 4.40 -9.24
C SER A 52 10.34 4.97 -9.07
N LEU A 53 11.20 4.80 -10.07
CA LEU A 53 12.54 5.41 -10.06
C LEU A 53 12.50 6.94 -10.10
N ALA A 54 11.56 7.52 -10.83
CA ALA A 54 11.39 8.96 -10.88
C ALA A 54 10.91 9.50 -9.53
N LEU A 55 9.99 8.80 -8.87
CA LEU A 55 9.53 9.17 -7.54
C LEU A 55 10.66 9.08 -6.50
N LEU A 56 11.46 8.01 -6.54
CA LEU A 56 12.64 7.90 -5.68
C LEU A 56 13.60 9.05 -5.91
N GLY A 57 13.93 9.38 -7.17
CA GLY A 57 14.78 10.50 -7.53
C GLY A 57 14.25 11.86 -7.06
N LEU A 58 12.92 12.05 -7.14
CA LEU A 58 12.25 13.26 -6.67
C LEU A 58 12.36 13.43 -5.15
N LEU A 59 12.34 12.34 -4.39
CA LEU A 59 12.37 12.36 -2.92
C LEU A 59 13.78 12.59 -2.36
N ILE A 60 14.83 12.20 -3.07
CA ILE A 60 16.23 12.31 -2.61
C ILE A 60 16.61 13.72 -2.13
N PRO A 61 16.31 14.82 -2.84
CA PRO A 61 16.66 16.17 -2.39
C PRO A 61 16.02 16.57 -1.06
N PHE A 62 14.90 15.95 -0.68
CA PHE A 62 14.14 16.32 0.52
C PHE A 62 14.50 15.45 1.74
N VAL A 63 14.77 14.16 1.53
CA VAL A 63 14.93 13.18 2.63
C VAL A 63 16.25 12.42 2.57
N GLY A 64 17.11 12.73 1.60
CA GLY A 64 18.42 12.09 1.44
C GLY A 64 18.35 10.76 0.70
N ILE A 65 19.50 10.05 0.68
CA ILE A 65 19.69 8.76 0.04
C ILE A 65 19.48 7.64 1.07
N GLY A 66 19.06 6.46 0.63
CA GLY A 66 18.92 5.27 1.47
C GLY A 66 17.46 4.90 1.76
N SER A 67 17.17 4.42 2.97
CA SER A 67 15.85 3.89 3.35
C SER A 67 14.71 4.91 3.40
N PRO A 68 14.90 6.19 3.79
CA PRO A 68 13.77 7.11 3.93
C PRO A 68 12.98 7.34 2.64
N PRO A 69 13.60 7.70 1.48
CA PRO A 69 12.84 7.89 0.25
C PRO A 69 12.16 6.60 -0.23
N VAL A 70 12.78 5.43 0.03
CA VAL A 70 12.16 4.12 -0.29
C VAL A 70 10.88 3.93 0.51
N LEU A 71 10.92 4.10 1.82
CA LEU A 71 9.76 3.92 2.69
C LEU A 71 8.61 4.86 2.29
N ILE A 72 8.92 6.12 1.98
CA ILE A 72 7.90 7.07 1.53
C ILE A 72 7.30 6.63 0.20
N ALA A 73 8.12 6.30 -0.80
CA ALA A 73 7.66 5.92 -2.12
C ALA A 73 6.80 4.64 -2.07
N LEU A 74 7.26 3.60 -1.37
CA LEU A 74 6.52 2.34 -1.21
C LEU A 74 5.19 2.57 -0.49
N THR A 75 5.20 3.40 0.56
CA THR A 75 3.97 3.76 1.29
C THR A 75 2.98 4.46 0.36
N LEU A 76 3.42 5.47 -0.39
CA LEU A 76 2.56 6.21 -1.31
C LEU A 76 1.93 5.32 -2.39
N TYR A 77 2.70 4.40 -2.99
CA TYR A 77 2.18 3.46 -3.98
C TYR A 77 1.16 2.48 -3.42
N ALA A 78 1.33 2.06 -2.18
CA ALA A 78 0.42 1.14 -1.54
C ALA A 78 -0.89 1.77 -1.07
N LEU A 79 -0.96 3.11 -0.95
CA LEU A 79 -2.18 3.80 -0.52
C LEU A 79 -3.37 3.49 -1.42
N LEU A 80 -3.18 3.51 -2.76
CA LEU A 80 -4.28 3.33 -3.70
C LEU A 80 -5.01 1.99 -3.54
N PRO A 81 -4.34 0.82 -3.66
CA PRO A 81 -5.04 -0.45 -3.58
C PRO A 81 -5.69 -0.69 -2.22
N ILE A 82 -5.08 -0.21 -1.13
CA ILE A 82 -5.66 -0.36 0.22
C ILE A 82 -6.86 0.56 0.38
N PHE A 83 -6.72 1.85 0.06
CA PHE A 83 -7.80 2.83 0.17
C PHE A 83 -8.99 2.44 -0.71
N GLN A 84 -8.75 2.15 -1.99
CA GLN A 84 -9.80 1.83 -2.96
C GLN A 84 -10.60 0.59 -2.54
N ASN A 85 -9.94 -0.51 -2.18
CA ASN A 85 -10.64 -1.72 -1.79
C ASN A 85 -11.37 -1.56 -0.46
N THR A 86 -10.79 -0.83 0.50
CA THR A 86 -11.47 -0.55 1.77
C THR A 86 -12.69 0.33 1.55
N TYR A 87 -12.58 1.38 0.75
CA TYR A 87 -13.67 2.28 0.39
C TYR A 87 -14.81 1.53 -0.32
N LEU A 88 -14.49 0.70 -1.32
CA LEU A 88 -15.47 -0.12 -2.03
C LEU A 88 -16.15 -1.12 -1.10
N GLY A 89 -15.40 -1.78 -0.23
CA GLY A 89 -15.96 -2.73 0.74
C GLY A 89 -16.95 -2.08 1.71
N LEU A 90 -16.71 -0.81 2.08
CA LEU A 90 -17.61 -0.06 2.97
C LEU A 90 -18.83 0.54 2.25
N THR A 91 -18.69 0.88 0.96
CA THR A 91 -19.75 1.60 0.21
C THR A 91 -20.64 0.68 -0.62
N GLN A 92 -20.20 -0.55 -0.92
CA GLN A 92 -20.96 -1.54 -1.68
C GLN A 92 -21.80 -2.49 -0.81
N ILE A 93 -22.01 -2.15 0.46
CA ILE A 93 -22.93 -2.89 1.34
C ILE A 93 -24.36 -2.71 0.83
N ASP A 94 -25.07 -3.81 0.73
CA ASP A 94 -26.44 -3.87 0.21
C ASP A 94 -27.38 -2.91 0.97
N GLN A 95 -28.19 -2.15 0.24
CA GLN A 95 -29.12 -1.18 0.83
C GLN A 95 -30.09 -1.84 1.82
N SER A 96 -30.53 -3.07 1.54
CA SER A 96 -31.39 -3.86 2.42
C SER A 96 -30.76 -4.09 3.82
N ILE A 97 -29.44 -4.30 3.85
CA ILE A 97 -28.70 -4.46 5.12
C ILE A 97 -28.60 -3.10 5.84
N GLN A 98 -28.37 -2.03 5.08
CA GLN A 98 -28.32 -0.68 5.64
C GLN A 98 -29.68 -0.26 6.26
N ASP A 99 -30.77 -0.58 5.58
CA ASP A 99 -32.12 -0.34 6.06
C ASP A 99 -32.43 -1.17 7.32
N ALA A 100 -31.99 -2.43 7.34
CA ALA A 100 -32.20 -3.31 8.49
C ALA A 100 -31.54 -2.77 9.76
N TYR A 101 -30.23 -2.45 9.72
CA TYR A 101 -29.56 -1.96 10.94
C TYR A 101 -30.04 -0.55 11.36
N THR A 102 -30.53 0.24 10.41
CA THR A 102 -31.18 1.54 10.71
C THR A 102 -32.51 1.33 11.42
N ALA A 103 -33.30 0.35 10.95
CA ALA A 103 -34.58 -0.02 11.60
C ALA A 103 -34.39 -0.56 13.02
N PHE A 104 -33.28 -1.25 13.29
CA PHE A 104 -32.90 -1.70 14.64
C PHE A 104 -32.37 -0.57 15.54
N GLY A 105 -32.28 0.66 15.05
CA GLY A 105 -31.85 1.82 15.84
C GLY A 105 -30.36 1.82 16.18
N LEU A 106 -29.51 1.11 15.42
CA LEU A 106 -28.08 1.12 15.65
C LEU A 106 -27.49 2.50 15.39
N SER A 107 -26.65 2.97 16.32
CA SER A 107 -25.88 4.19 16.10
C SER A 107 -24.84 3.99 14.98
N ARG A 108 -24.39 5.08 14.37
CA ARG A 108 -23.38 5.07 13.29
C ARG A 108 -22.11 4.31 13.65
N TRP A 109 -21.64 4.45 14.89
CA TRP A 109 -20.46 3.73 15.40
C TRP A 109 -20.74 2.24 15.57
N GLN A 110 -21.93 1.89 16.07
CA GLN A 110 -22.34 0.49 16.21
C GLN A 110 -22.44 -0.20 14.85
N SER A 111 -23.07 0.45 13.87
CA SER A 111 -23.16 -0.06 12.50
C SER A 111 -21.78 -0.26 11.88
N LEU A 112 -20.89 0.75 11.99
CA LEU A 112 -19.54 0.69 11.43
C LEU A 112 -18.75 -0.50 12.00
N TRP A 113 -18.68 -0.62 13.33
CA TRP A 113 -17.81 -1.63 13.95
C TRP A 113 -18.40 -3.04 13.94
N ARG A 114 -19.72 -3.18 14.05
CA ARG A 114 -20.37 -4.49 14.16
C ARG A 114 -20.80 -5.09 12.83
N ILE A 115 -21.01 -4.26 11.81
CA ILE A 115 -21.58 -4.69 10.53
C ILE A 115 -20.69 -4.27 9.36
N GLU A 116 -20.48 -2.95 9.17
CA GLU A 116 -19.83 -2.44 7.96
C GLU A 116 -18.38 -2.90 7.84
N LEU A 117 -17.57 -2.76 8.91
CA LEU A 117 -16.16 -3.20 8.89
C LEU A 117 -16.00 -4.72 8.75
N PRO A 118 -16.72 -5.58 9.49
CA PRO A 118 -16.67 -7.02 9.26
C PRO A 118 -17.07 -7.43 7.85
N MET A 119 -18.07 -6.79 7.27
CA MET A 119 -18.48 -7.05 5.89
C MET A 119 -17.46 -6.55 4.85
N ALA A 120 -16.77 -5.46 5.14
CA ALA A 120 -15.72 -4.91 4.28
C ALA A 120 -14.39 -5.68 4.36
N LEU A 121 -14.18 -6.51 5.41
CA LEU A 121 -12.92 -7.23 5.64
C LEU A 121 -12.38 -8.00 4.43
N PRO A 122 -13.17 -8.77 3.67
CA PRO A 122 -12.66 -9.48 2.48
C PRO A 122 -12.07 -8.52 1.43
N ALA A 123 -12.73 -7.40 1.19
CA ALA A 123 -12.24 -6.38 0.26
C ALA A 123 -10.98 -5.68 0.81
N MET A 124 -10.95 -5.36 2.10
CA MET A 124 -9.77 -4.78 2.76
C MET A 124 -8.55 -5.70 2.64
N ILE A 125 -8.72 -7.00 2.93
CA ILE A 125 -7.66 -8.00 2.81
C ILE A 125 -7.17 -8.10 1.36
N SER A 126 -8.09 -8.06 0.38
CA SER A 126 -7.73 -8.03 -1.05
C SER A 126 -6.87 -6.82 -1.41
N GLY A 127 -7.23 -5.63 -0.91
CA GLY A 127 -6.44 -4.41 -1.10
C GLY A 127 -5.05 -4.50 -0.47
N ILE A 128 -4.96 -5.00 0.76
CA ILE A 128 -3.69 -5.20 1.48
C ILE A 128 -2.81 -6.22 0.74
N ARG A 129 -3.38 -7.33 0.25
CA ARG A 129 -2.67 -8.33 -0.54
C ARG A 129 -2.08 -7.71 -1.81
N THR A 130 -2.88 -6.94 -2.56
CA THR A 130 -2.42 -6.26 -3.78
C THR A 130 -1.29 -5.28 -3.47
N ALA A 131 -1.42 -4.50 -2.41
CA ALA A 131 -0.39 -3.58 -1.93
C ALA A 131 0.90 -4.33 -1.55
N ALA A 132 0.80 -5.45 -0.83
CA ALA A 132 1.96 -6.24 -0.41
C ALA A 132 2.75 -6.76 -1.62
N VAL A 133 2.08 -7.30 -2.64
CA VAL A 133 2.73 -7.76 -3.88
C VAL A 133 3.43 -6.60 -4.58
N LEU A 134 2.76 -5.45 -4.70
CA LEU A 134 3.32 -4.25 -5.32
C LEU A 134 4.55 -3.74 -4.56
N ILE A 135 4.47 -3.65 -3.23
CA ILE A 135 5.57 -3.19 -2.37
C ILE A 135 6.78 -4.12 -2.51
N VAL A 136 6.58 -5.43 -2.36
CA VAL A 136 7.68 -6.41 -2.44
C VAL A 136 8.38 -6.33 -3.80
N GLY A 137 7.64 -6.25 -4.89
CA GLY A 137 8.23 -6.09 -6.23
C GLY A 137 8.99 -4.77 -6.38
N THR A 138 8.39 -3.65 -5.95
CA THR A 138 8.99 -2.32 -6.11
C THR A 138 10.18 -2.09 -5.17
N ALA A 139 10.21 -2.75 -4.01
CA ALA A 139 11.31 -2.66 -3.04
C ALA A 139 12.65 -3.17 -3.61
N THR A 140 12.67 -3.96 -4.70
CA THR A 140 13.91 -4.32 -5.39
C THR A 140 14.67 -3.10 -5.92
N LEU A 141 13.94 -2.02 -6.27
CA LEU A 141 14.53 -0.76 -6.76
C LEU A 141 15.22 0.05 -5.66
N ALA A 142 14.99 -0.27 -4.39
CA ALA A 142 15.63 0.36 -3.24
C ALA A 142 17.17 0.28 -3.30
N THR A 143 17.66 -0.78 -3.92
CA THR A 143 19.09 -1.01 -4.17
C THR A 143 19.75 0.12 -4.97
N LEU A 144 19.04 0.69 -5.95
CA LEU A 144 19.58 1.72 -6.85
C LEU A 144 19.91 3.03 -6.11
N ILE A 145 19.34 3.24 -4.94
CA ILE A 145 19.59 4.42 -4.10
C ILE A 145 20.25 4.04 -2.76
N GLY A 146 20.89 2.86 -2.71
CA GLY A 146 21.72 2.45 -1.57
C GLY A 146 20.94 1.96 -0.34
N ALA A 147 19.62 1.71 -0.45
CA ALA A 147 18.83 1.20 0.68
C ALA A 147 18.97 -0.32 0.88
N GLY A 148 19.61 -1.02 -0.05
CA GLY A 148 19.86 -2.46 0.05
C GLY A 148 18.65 -3.31 -0.37
N GLY A 149 18.60 -4.55 0.15
CA GLY A 149 17.55 -5.51 -0.17
C GLY A 149 17.98 -6.55 -1.23
N LEU A 150 17.00 -7.36 -1.66
CA LEU A 150 17.24 -8.42 -2.64
C LEU A 150 17.65 -7.90 -4.02
N GLY A 151 17.28 -6.68 -4.37
CA GLY A 151 17.71 -6.02 -5.59
C GLY A 151 19.24 -5.98 -5.78
N ASN A 152 20.02 -5.98 -4.69
CA ASN A 152 21.48 -6.08 -4.77
C ASN A 152 21.95 -7.39 -5.44
N LEU A 153 21.26 -8.49 -5.19
CA LEU A 153 21.59 -9.76 -5.83
C LEU A 153 21.25 -9.74 -7.31
N ILE A 154 20.12 -9.12 -7.66
CA ILE A 154 19.72 -8.96 -9.06
C ILE A 154 20.76 -8.16 -9.82
N LEU A 155 21.15 -6.99 -9.30
CA LEU A 155 22.17 -6.14 -9.95
C LEU A 155 23.53 -6.84 -10.05
N LEU A 156 24.00 -7.44 -8.96
CA LEU A 156 25.26 -8.20 -8.98
C LEU A 156 25.22 -9.38 -9.94
N GLY A 157 24.06 -10.04 -10.06
CA GLY A 157 23.86 -11.12 -11.00
C GLY A 157 23.95 -10.64 -12.46
N ILE A 158 23.34 -9.49 -12.76
CA ILE A 158 23.39 -8.86 -14.07
C ILE A 158 24.85 -8.44 -14.40
N ASP A 159 25.52 -7.71 -13.50
CA ASP A 159 26.89 -7.23 -13.70
C ASP A 159 27.90 -8.36 -13.92
N ARG A 160 27.71 -9.50 -13.24
CA ARG A 160 28.58 -10.69 -13.35
C ARG A 160 28.13 -11.67 -14.41
N ASN A 161 27.07 -11.36 -15.15
CA ASN A 161 26.42 -12.27 -16.10
C ASN A 161 26.12 -13.66 -15.47
N ASN A 162 25.68 -13.64 -14.21
CA ASN A 162 25.40 -14.83 -13.41
C ASN A 162 23.90 -14.99 -13.22
N ILE A 163 23.30 -15.85 -14.04
CA ILE A 163 21.86 -16.12 -14.07
C ILE A 163 21.36 -16.61 -12.71
N THR A 164 22.11 -17.49 -12.04
CA THR A 164 21.73 -18.03 -10.73
C THR A 164 21.57 -16.93 -9.68
N MET A 165 22.51 -15.97 -9.63
CA MET A 165 22.42 -14.83 -8.70
C MET A 165 21.21 -13.94 -9.02
N THR A 166 20.96 -13.67 -10.30
CA THR A 166 19.83 -12.85 -10.75
C THR A 166 18.50 -13.48 -10.36
N PHE A 167 18.34 -14.80 -10.53
CA PHE A 167 17.10 -15.50 -10.17
C PHE A 167 16.95 -15.73 -8.66
N THR A 168 18.04 -15.65 -7.89
CA THR A 168 17.98 -15.78 -6.42
C THR A 168 17.55 -14.48 -5.74
N GLY A 169 17.77 -13.34 -6.38
CA GLY A 169 17.37 -12.00 -5.89
C GLY A 169 15.96 -11.68 -6.28
#